data_bbdf480c551c088e547fe660a9602c8b
#
_entry.id   bbdf480c551c088e547fe660a9602c8b
#
_cell.length_a   1.000
_cell.length_b   1.000
_cell.length_c   1.000
_cell.angle_alpha   90.00
_cell.angle_beta   90.00
_cell.angle_gamma   90.00
#
_symmetry.space_group_name_H-M   'P 1'
#
loop_
_entity.id
_entity.type
_entity.pdbx_description
1 polymer ?
#
loop_
_entity_poly.entity_id
_entity_poly.type
_entity_poly.pdbx_seq_one_letter_code
_entity_poly.pdbx_strand_id
1 'polypeptide(L)'
;GEIPVITATNAFGMGINKADVRFVVHFGMPRNLESYYQEAGRAGRDGEPAHCLMLFDEADIGLHEYLIRQDPENPALTDEKVAWLKKQNLRRLEQMKRYVFTEQCLRQHILAYFGQDAPDFCGQCSNCESTSVEKDITTDAQKILSCVYRVKEQCDAEQLCDILRGEPDTGYASVSTFGIMRDTERAEILTEMHRL
;
A
#
# COMPACT_ATOMS: atom_id res chain seq x y z
N GLY A 1 38.39 -5.22 -2.06
CA GLY A 1 37.50 -6.15 -1.37
C GLY A 1 36.10 -5.96 -1.96
N GLU A 2 35.39 -7.03 -2.21
CA GLU A 2 34.03 -6.98 -2.68
C GLU A 2 33.11 -6.67 -1.49
N ILE A 3 32.29 -5.63 -1.62
CA ILE A 3 31.25 -5.29 -0.65
C ILE A 3 29.97 -5.95 -1.13
N PRO A 4 29.45 -7.00 -0.46
CA PRO A 4 28.32 -7.76 -0.93
C PRO A 4 26.98 -7.04 -0.74
N VAL A 5 26.88 -6.12 0.21
CA VAL A 5 25.66 -5.37 0.54
C VAL A 5 26.01 -3.91 0.80
N ILE A 6 25.20 -3.01 0.27
CA ILE A 6 25.30 -1.57 0.49
C ILE A 6 23.95 -1.07 1.01
N THR A 7 23.95 -0.35 2.12
CA THR A 7 22.80 0.42 2.59
C THR A 7 23.00 1.88 2.22
N ALA A 8 21.98 2.50 1.63
CA ALA A 8 22.09 3.85 1.11
C ALA A 8 20.74 4.58 1.14
N THR A 9 20.80 5.89 1.14
CA THR A 9 19.64 6.74 0.82
C THR A 9 19.49 6.91 -0.70
N ASN A 10 18.35 7.44 -1.14
CA ASN A 10 18.04 7.68 -2.55
C ASN A 10 19.16 8.49 -3.29
N ALA A 11 19.84 9.40 -2.58
CA ALA A 11 20.91 10.21 -3.14
C ALA A 11 22.13 9.38 -3.59
N PHE A 12 22.43 8.31 -2.87
CA PHE A 12 23.56 7.41 -3.22
C PHE A 12 23.27 6.61 -4.50
N GLY A 13 22.00 6.35 -4.78
CA GLY A 13 21.60 5.59 -5.96
C GLY A 13 21.87 6.29 -7.29
N MET A 14 22.00 7.62 -7.33
CA MET A 14 22.29 8.35 -8.57
C MET A 14 23.76 8.12 -8.97
N GLY A 15 23.96 7.48 -10.15
CA GLY A 15 25.30 7.25 -10.72
C GLY A 15 25.89 5.86 -10.46
N ILE A 16 25.25 4.96 -9.71
CA ILE A 16 25.71 3.57 -9.61
C ILE A 16 25.33 2.83 -10.89
N ASN A 17 26.34 2.39 -11.63
CA ASN A 17 26.19 1.58 -12.85
C ASN A 17 26.78 0.16 -12.64
N LYS A 18 26.37 -0.51 -11.55
CA LYS A 18 26.70 -1.91 -11.32
C LYS A 18 25.63 -2.77 -11.99
N ALA A 19 26.07 -3.61 -12.94
CA ALA A 19 25.13 -4.40 -13.74
C ALA A 19 24.56 -5.61 -12.98
N ASP A 20 25.36 -6.21 -12.12
CA ASP A 20 25.11 -7.48 -11.42
C ASP A 20 24.47 -7.29 -10.03
N VAL A 21 23.63 -6.29 -9.83
CA VAL A 21 22.85 -6.15 -8.60
C VAL A 21 21.76 -7.23 -8.56
N ARG A 22 21.85 -8.11 -7.59
CA ARG A 22 20.88 -9.24 -7.44
C ARG A 22 19.68 -8.91 -6.58
N PHE A 23 19.80 -7.93 -5.67
CA PHE A 23 18.72 -7.55 -4.77
C PHE A 23 18.62 -6.03 -4.65
N VAL A 24 17.42 -5.52 -4.74
CA VAL A 24 17.07 -4.16 -4.29
C VAL A 24 16.00 -4.29 -3.23
N VAL A 25 16.32 -3.83 -2.01
CA VAL A 25 15.40 -3.90 -0.87
C VAL A 25 15.05 -2.47 -0.45
N HIS A 26 13.78 -2.12 -0.56
CA HIS A 26 13.23 -0.88 0.00
C HIS A 26 12.82 -1.14 1.44
N PHE A 27 13.46 -0.45 2.38
CA PHE A 27 13.12 -0.49 3.80
C PHE A 27 12.12 0.64 4.10
N GLY A 28 10.86 0.42 3.71
CA GLY A 28 9.78 1.38 3.72
C GLY A 28 9.27 1.68 2.30
N MET A 29 8.06 2.22 2.23
CA MET A 29 7.40 2.55 0.96
C MET A 29 8.07 3.77 0.31
N PRO A 30 8.50 3.70 -0.96
CA PRO A 30 8.92 4.88 -1.72
C PRO A 30 7.79 5.89 -1.88
N ARG A 31 8.13 7.17 -1.96
CA ARG A 31 7.16 8.27 -2.02
C ARG A 31 6.22 8.23 -3.24
N ASN A 32 6.66 7.63 -4.34
CA ASN A 32 5.91 7.52 -5.59
C ASN A 32 6.45 6.37 -6.46
N LEU A 33 5.69 5.96 -7.46
CA LEU A 33 6.04 4.88 -8.38
C LEU A 33 7.27 5.18 -9.24
N GLU A 34 7.49 6.44 -9.60
CA GLU A 34 8.66 6.84 -10.40
C GLU A 34 9.97 6.59 -9.62
N SER A 35 9.99 6.96 -8.32
CA SER A 35 11.14 6.69 -7.45
C SER A 35 11.34 5.19 -7.26
N TYR A 36 10.27 4.45 -6.97
CA TYR A 36 10.33 3.00 -6.86
C TYR A 36 10.89 2.35 -8.12
N TYR A 37 10.36 2.68 -9.29
CA TYR A 37 10.78 2.13 -10.57
C TYR A 37 12.25 2.44 -10.88
N GLN A 38 12.69 3.68 -10.61
CA GLN A 38 14.06 4.11 -10.81
C GLN A 38 15.04 3.34 -9.91
N GLU A 39 14.65 3.08 -8.66
CA GLU A 39 15.48 2.37 -7.69
C GLU A 39 15.46 0.85 -7.93
N ALA A 40 14.31 0.25 -8.14
CA ALA A 40 14.13 -1.15 -8.47
C ALA A 40 14.80 -1.51 -9.82
N GLY A 41 14.74 -0.61 -10.80
CA GLY A 41 15.39 -0.77 -12.11
C GLY A 41 16.92 -0.80 -12.09
N ARG A 42 17.55 -0.80 -10.92
CA ARG A 42 18.99 -1.06 -10.76
C ARG A 42 19.30 -2.54 -10.70
N ALA A 43 18.33 -3.37 -10.33
CA ALA A 43 18.48 -4.81 -10.25
C ALA A 43 18.54 -5.43 -11.66
N GLY A 44 19.43 -6.41 -11.85
CA GLY A 44 19.48 -7.25 -13.04
C GLY A 44 19.77 -6.53 -14.37
N ARG A 45 20.57 -5.48 -14.36
CA ARG A 45 20.93 -4.76 -15.61
C ARG A 45 21.75 -5.59 -16.59
N ASP A 46 22.33 -6.67 -16.15
CA ASP A 46 23.03 -7.67 -16.98
C ASP A 46 22.08 -8.67 -17.64
N GLY A 47 20.77 -8.59 -17.36
CA GLY A 47 19.76 -9.49 -17.88
C GLY A 47 19.55 -10.75 -17.03
N GLU A 48 20.35 -10.95 -15.98
CA GLU A 48 20.22 -12.08 -15.09
C GLU A 48 19.11 -11.84 -14.04
N PRO A 49 18.48 -12.91 -13.50
CA PRO A 49 17.45 -12.80 -12.49
C PRO A 49 17.87 -11.98 -11.29
N ALA A 50 16.99 -11.09 -10.84
CA ALA A 50 17.21 -10.25 -9.68
C ALA A 50 15.88 -9.99 -8.96
N HIS A 51 15.94 -9.76 -7.66
CA HIS A 51 14.77 -9.57 -6.81
C HIS A 51 14.66 -8.13 -6.34
N CYS A 52 13.44 -7.59 -6.42
CA CYS A 52 13.07 -6.32 -5.82
C CYS A 52 12.08 -6.60 -4.70
N LEU A 53 12.44 -6.24 -3.48
CA LEU A 53 11.62 -6.41 -2.30
C LEU A 53 11.28 -5.05 -1.71
N MET A 54 10.04 -4.87 -1.27
CA MET A 54 9.62 -3.71 -0.51
C MET A 54 9.02 -4.17 0.81
N LEU A 55 9.59 -3.66 1.91
CA LEU A 55 9.01 -3.77 3.24
C LEU A 55 8.09 -2.57 3.41
N PHE A 56 6.83 -2.82 3.68
CA PHE A 56 5.79 -1.80 3.75
C PHE A 56 5.09 -1.85 5.10
N ASP A 57 4.83 -0.67 5.65
CA ASP A 57 3.99 -0.46 6.82
C ASP A 57 3.01 0.68 6.51
N GLU A 58 1.76 0.61 6.99
CA GLU A 58 0.77 1.67 6.77
C GLU A 58 1.20 3.02 7.34
N ALA A 59 2.04 3.03 8.37
CA ALA A 59 2.64 4.23 8.92
C ALA A 59 3.49 5.00 7.88
N ASP A 60 4.04 4.32 6.87
CA ASP A 60 4.77 4.97 5.78
C ASP A 60 3.88 5.95 5.00
N ILE A 61 2.61 5.61 4.82
CA ILE A 61 1.62 6.46 4.14
C ILE A 61 1.44 7.76 4.94
N GLY A 62 1.17 7.62 6.24
CA GLY A 62 0.99 8.76 7.14
C GLY A 62 2.22 9.68 7.16
N LEU A 63 3.42 9.10 7.19
CA LEU A 63 4.67 9.85 7.12
C LEU A 63 4.79 10.63 5.80
N HIS A 64 4.52 10.01 4.66
CA HIS A 64 4.59 10.69 3.36
C HIS A 64 3.54 11.78 3.22
N GLU A 65 2.31 11.55 3.69
CA GLU A 65 1.27 12.58 3.71
C GLU A 65 1.69 13.77 4.57
N TYR A 66 2.22 13.51 5.75
CA TYR A 66 2.73 14.56 6.63
C TYR A 66 3.82 15.39 5.95
N LEU A 67 4.83 14.74 5.36
CA LEU A 67 5.92 15.41 4.66
C LEU A 67 5.45 16.23 3.45
N ILE A 68 4.45 15.75 2.69
CA ILE A 68 3.90 16.48 1.55
C ILE A 68 3.13 17.74 2.00
N ARG A 69 2.51 17.70 3.17
CA ARG A 69 1.73 18.82 3.71
C ARG A 69 2.62 19.95 4.27
N GLN A 70 3.88 19.64 4.60
CA GLN A 70 4.83 20.69 5.04
C GLN A 70 5.07 21.70 3.92
N ASP A 71 5.34 22.95 4.30
CA ASP A 71 5.70 23.97 3.33
C ASP A 71 7.15 23.76 2.86
N PRO A 72 7.40 23.87 1.55
CA PRO A 72 8.76 23.77 1.03
C PRO A 72 9.62 24.94 1.55
N GLU A 73 10.84 24.66 1.94
CA GLU A 73 11.82 25.67 2.41
C GLU A 73 12.30 26.63 1.32
N ASN A 74 11.62 26.69 0.19
CA ASN A 74 12.03 27.57 -0.93
C ASN A 74 11.18 28.83 -0.99
N PRO A 75 11.71 29.97 -0.55
CA PRO A 75 10.98 31.25 -0.50
C PRO A 75 10.66 31.83 -1.90
N ALA A 76 11.21 31.27 -2.98
CA ALA A 76 10.93 31.70 -4.34
C ALA A 76 9.63 31.11 -4.91
N LEU A 77 8.97 30.20 -4.20
CA LEU A 77 7.72 29.60 -4.65
C LEU A 77 6.52 30.43 -4.20
N THR A 78 5.61 30.71 -5.12
CA THR A 78 4.34 31.33 -4.80
C THR A 78 3.40 30.32 -4.11
N ASP A 79 2.45 30.80 -3.28
CA ASP A 79 1.48 29.97 -2.60
C ASP A 79 0.68 29.08 -3.56
N GLU A 80 0.31 29.61 -4.73
CA GLU A 80 -0.36 28.85 -5.79
C GLU A 80 0.50 27.68 -6.29
N LYS A 81 1.80 27.91 -6.49
CA LYS A 81 2.73 26.88 -6.94
C LYS A 81 2.95 25.82 -5.87
N VAL A 82 3.04 26.22 -4.61
CA VAL A 82 3.13 25.31 -3.45
C VAL A 82 1.88 24.41 -3.39
N ALA A 83 0.70 25.00 -3.48
CA ALA A 83 -0.57 24.26 -3.46
C ALA A 83 -0.66 23.26 -4.64
N TRP A 84 -0.25 23.68 -5.83
CA TRP A 84 -0.20 22.81 -7.00
C TRP A 84 0.76 21.62 -6.79
N LEU A 85 1.99 21.88 -6.29
CA LEU A 85 2.98 20.83 -6.01
C LEU A 85 2.48 19.82 -4.98
N LYS A 86 1.89 20.29 -3.87
CA LYS A 86 1.29 19.43 -2.85
C LYS A 86 0.21 18.53 -3.46
N LYS A 87 -0.68 19.10 -4.28
CA LYS A 87 -1.72 18.33 -4.97
C LYS A 87 -1.14 17.26 -5.90
N GLN A 88 -0.10 17.58 -6.67
CA GLN A 88 0.56 16.60 -7.54
C GLN A 88 1.25 15.48 -6.73
N ASN A 89 1.94 15.83 -5.64
CA ASN A 89 2.61 14.85 -4.80
C ASN A 89 1.60 13.92 -4.11
N LEU A 90 0.47 14.44 -3.63
CA LEU A 90 -0.61 13.61 -3.07
C LEU A 90 -1.19 12.63 -4.12
N ARG A 91 -1.37 13.07 -5.39
CA ARG A 91 -1.80 12.19 -6.47
C ARG A 91 -0.80 11.06 -6.75
N ARG A 92 0.51 11.36 -6.74
CA ARG A 92 1.57 10.36 -6.92
C ARG A 92 1.62 9.39 -5.76
N LEU A 93 1.45 9.87 -4.54
CA LEU A 93 1.35 9.02 -3.36
C LEU A 93 0.15 8.08 -3.46
N GLU A 94 -1.00 8.57 -3.91
CA GLU A 94 -2.18 7.74 -4.12
C GLU A 94 -1.94 6.62 -5.16
N GLN A 95 -1.19 6.89 -6.24
CA GLN A 95 -0.80 5.84 -7.18
C GLN A 95 0.14 4.80 -6.55
N MET A 96 1.05 5.24 -5.68
CA MET A 96 1.92 4.32 -4.95
C MET A 96 1.13 3.45 -3.96
N LYS A 97 0.15 4.02 -3.25
CA LYS A 97 -0.79 3.28 -2.40
C LYS A 97 -1.51 2.20 -3.20
N ARG A 98 -2.08 2.56 -4.35
CA ARG A 98 -2.76 1.60 -5.23
C ARG A 98 -1.83 0.45 -5.66
N TYR A 99 -0.58 0.74 -5.91
CA TYR A 99 0.41 -0.27 -6.25
C TYR A 99 0.69 -1.23 -5.09
N VAL A 100 0.83 -0.71 -3.87
CA VAL A 100 1.11 -1.52 -2.69
C VAL A 100 -0.05 -2.44 -2.33
N PHE A 101 -1.29 -1.96 -2.48
CA PHE A 101 -2.49 -2.71 -2.13
C PHE A 101 -3.10 -3.49 -3.31
N THR A 102 -2.50 -3.44 -4.51
CA THR A 102 -3.06 -4.17 -5.65
C THR A 102 -2.90 -5.68 -5.48
N GLU A 103 -3.95 -6.41 -5.80
CA GLU A 103 -3.92 -7.87 -5.94
C GLU A 103 -3.63 -8.30 -7.41
N GLN A 104 -3.62 -7.34 -8.33
CA GLN A 104 -3.29 -7.58 -9.73
C GLN A 104 -1.77 -7.74 -9.93
N CYS A 105 -1.38 -8.15 -11.13
CA CYS A 105 0.02 -8.29 -11.48
C CYS A 105 0.80 -6.97 -11.24
N LEU A 106 1.80 -7.02 -10.36
CA LEU A 106 2.61 -5.84 -10.00
C LEU A 106 3.33 -5.25 -11.21
N ARG A 107 3.81 -6.10 -12.12
CA ARG A 107 4.49 -5.65 -13.33
C ARG A 107 3.54 -4.94 -14.29
N GLN A 108 2.34 -5.49 -14.49
CA GLN A 108 1.30 -4.87 -15.29
C GLN A 108 0.94 -3.49 -14.73
N HIS A 109 0.74 -3.39 -13.41
CA HIS A 109 0.40 -2.12 -12.75
C HIS A 109 1.44 -1.03 -13.02
N ILE A 110 2.75 -1.35 -12.90
CA ILE A 110 3.84 -0.42 -13.20
C ILE A 110 3.83 0.00 -14.67
N LEU A 111 3.72 -0.96 -15.59
CA LEU A 111 3.74 -0.67 -17.03
C LEU A 111 2.54 0.17 -17.45
N ALA A 112 1.35 -0.13 -16.94
CA ALA A 112 0.14 0.66 -17.17
C ALA A 112 0.28 2.10 -16.63
N TYR A 113 0.90 2.28 -15.46
CA TYR A 113 1.19 3.61 -14.93
C TYR A 113 2.05 4.45 -15.88
N PHE A 114 3.01 3.84 -16.57
CA PHE A 114 3.85 4.51 -17.57
C PHE A 114 3.24 4.51 -19.00
N GLY A 115 1.97 4.11 -19.15
CA GLY A 115 1.23 4.13 -20.41
C GLY A 115 1.63 3.01 -21.38
N GLN A 116 2.16 1.92 -20.88
CA GLN A 116 2.51 0.73 -21.67
C GLN A 116 1.49 -0.39 -21.44
N ASP A 117 1.09 -1.02 -22.52
CA ASP A 117 0.27 -2.24 -22.46
C ASP A 117 1.13 -3.40 -21.95
N ALA A 118 0.56 -4.18 -21.06
CA ALA A 118 1.20 -5.36 -20.49
C ALA A 118 0.17 -6.47 -20.26
N PRO A 119 0.56 -7.73 -20.34
CA PRO A 119 -0.31 -8.83 -20.00
C PRO A 119 -0.70 -8.79 -18.51
N ASP A 120 -1.93 -9.25 -18.21
CA ASP A 120 -2.48 -9.29 -16.86
C ASP A 120 -1.73 -10.22 -15.90
N PHE A 121 -0.84 -11.05 -16.43
CA PHE A 121 -0.06 -12.02 -15.67
C PHE A 121 1.38 -12.05 -16.17
N CYS A 122 2.36 -11.78 -15.30
CA CYS A 122 3.78 -11.83 -15.65
C CYS A 122 4.48 -13.15 -15.22
N GLY A 123 3.88 -13.91 -14.32
CA GLY A 123 4.41 -15.18 -13.81
C GLY A 123 5.66 -15.06 -12.93
N GLN A 124 6.03 -13.85 -12.49
CA GLN A 124 7.30 -13.62 -11.77
C GLN A 124 7.16 -12.61 -10.61
N CYS A 125 6.01 -12.02 -10.39
CA CYS A 125 5.79 -11.15 -9.23
C CYS A 125 5.05 -11.91 -8.13
N SER A 126 5.16 -11.42 -6.89
CA SER A 126 4.54 -12.07 -5.73
C SER A 126 3.04 -12.32 -5.92
N ASN A 127 2.31 -11.39 -6.55
CA ASN A 127 0.88 -11.57 -6.80
C ASN A 127 0.59 -12.64 -7.85
N CYS A 128 1.46 -12.80 -8.87
CA CYS A 128 1.33 -13.87 -9.86
C CYS A 128 1.76 -15.24 -9.33
N GLU A 129 2.72 -15.28 -8.42
CA GLU A 129 3.22 -16.53 -7.81
C GLU A 129 2.36 -16.94 -6.60
N SER A 130 1.57 -16.02 -6.06
CA SER A 130 0.66 -16.31 -4.95
C SER A 130 -0.38 -17.33 -5.38
N THR A 131 -0.48 -18.42 -4.64
CA THR A 131 -1.55 -19.41 -4.74
C THR A 131 -2.75 -19.02 -3.89
N SER A 132 -2.99 -17.72 -3.72
CA SER A 132 -4.12 -17.24 -2.93
C SER A 132 -5.43 -17.82 -3.49
N VAL A 133 -6.14 -18.54 -2.66
CA VAL A 133 -7.49 -19.00 -2.96
C VAL A 133 -8.40 -17.78 -2.86
N GLU A 134 -9.11 -17.46 -3.94
CA GLU A 134 -10.15 -16.43 -3.88
C GLU A 134 -11.18 -16.82 -2.82
N LYS A 135 -11.32 -15.98 -1.80
CA LYS A 135 -12.35 -16.13 -0.79
C LYS A 135 -13.50 -15.18 -1.13
N ASP A 136 -14.69 -15.72 -1.33
CA ASP A 136 -15.91 -14.89 -1.44
C ASP A 136 -16.24 -14.29 -0.08
N ILE A 137 -15.99 -13.00 0.09
CA ILE A 137 -16.30 -12.23 1.29
C ILE A 137 -17.62 -11.46 1.20
N THR A 138 -18.43 -11.69 0.16
CA THR A 138 -19.66 -10.91 -0.09
C THR A 138 -20.57 -10.86 1.14
N THR A 139 -20.78 -11.99 1.79
CA THR A 139 -21.65 -12.06 3.00
C THR A 139 -21.05 -11.30 4.16
N ASP A 140 -19.75 -11.38 4.37
CA ASP A 140 -19.08 -10.72 5.50
C ASP A 140 -18.96 -9.22 5.24
N ALA A 141 -18.67 -8.80 4.01
CA ALA A 141 -18.75 -7.41 3.57
C ALA A 141 -20.15 -6.81 3.82
N GLN A 142 -21.21 -7.54 3.47
CA GLN A 142 -22.59 -7.10 3.73
C GLN A 142 -22.89 -6.94 5.23
N LYS A 143 -22.42 -7.85 6.08
CA LYS A 143 -22.55 -7.73 7.54
C LYS A 143 -21.83 -6.50 8.07
N ILE A 144 -20.57 -6.29 7.65
CA ILE A 144 -19.74 -5.16 8.06
C ILE A 144 -20.41 -3.84 7.63
N LEU A 145 -20.72 -3.67 6.34
CA LEU A 145 -21.36 -2.46 5.81
C LEU A 145 -22.73 -2.19 6.45
N SER A 146 -23.50 -3.26 6.73
CA SER A 146 -24.77 -3.13 7.46
C SER A 146 -24.58 -2.64 8.89
N CYS A 147 -23.49 -3.03 9.54
CA CYS A 147 -23.16 -2.57 10.89
C CYS A 147 -22.76 -1.08 10.84
N VAL A 148 -21.85 -0.68 9.95
CA VAL A 148 -21.45 0.72 9.72
C VAL A 148 -22.67 1.62 9.56
N TYR A 149 -23.58 1.24 8.65
CA TYR A 149 -24.81 2.00 8.41
C TYR A 149 -25.68 2.14 9.67
N ARG A 150 -25.82 1.08 10.47
CA ARG A 150 -26.67 1.09 11.67
C ARG A 150 -26.09 1.87 12.83
N VAL A 151 -24.77 1.89 12.97
CA VAL A 151 -24.09 2.73 13.98
C VAL A 151 -23.86 4.17 13.50
N LYS A 152 -24.34 4.53 12.28
CA LYS A 152 -24.26 5.87 11.68
C LYS A 152 -22.82 6.38 11.58
N GLU A 153 -21.87 5.51 11.25
CA GLU A 153 -20.44 5.85 11.11
C GLU A 153 -19.81 6.50 12.36
N GLN A 154 -20.35 6.22 13.55
CA GLN A 154 -19.90 6.81 14.82
C GLN A 154 -18.86 5.96 15.56
N CYS A 155 -18.47 4.82 15.00
CA CYS A 155 -17.54 3.88 15.59
C CYS A 155 -16.27 3.79 14.75
N ASP A 156 -15.13 3.63 15.41
CA ASP A 156 -13.89 3.21 14.73
C ASP A 156 -13.90 1.71 14.40
N ALA A 157 -12.88 1.23 13.68
CA ALA A 157 -12.80 -0.15 13.22
C ALA A 157 -12.77 -1.16 14.38
N GLU A 158 -12.10 -0.82 15.49
CA GLU A 158 -12.01 -1.68 16.66
C GLU A 158 -13.36 -1.83 17.36
N GLN A 159 -14.06 -0.71 17.58
CA GLN A 159 -15.41 -0.71 18.16
C GLN A 159 -16.40 -1.44 17.27
N LEU A 160 -16.30 -1.27 15.94
CA LEU A 160 -17.14 -1.95 14.98
C LEU A 160 -16.92 -3.46 15.03
N CYS A 161 -15.68 -3.89 15.14
CA CYS A 161 -15.31 -5.29 15.32
C CYS A 161 -15.93 -5.88 16.60
N ASP A 162 -15.85 -5.15 17.72
CA ASP A 162 -16.45 -5.57 19.00
C ASP A 162 -17.95 -5.72 18.91
N ILE A 163 -18.64 -4.81 18.22
CA ILE A 163 -20.09 -4.89 17.98
C ILE A 163 -20.42 -6.13 17.14
N LEU A 164 -19.68 -6.36 16.03
CA LEU A 164 -19.89 -7.49 15.13
C LEU A 164 -19.66 -8.84 15.84
N ARG A 165 -18.71 -8.89 16.75
CA ARG A 165 -18.43 -10.08 17.57
C ARG A 165 -19.40 -10.26 18.74
N GLY A 166 -20.13 -9.20 19.12
CA GLY A 166 -21.04 -9.22 20.25
C GLY A 166 -20.31 -9.15 21.59
N GLU A 167 -19.19 -8.41 21.65
CA GLU A 167 -18.47 -8.19 22.90
C GLU A 167 -19.32 -7.39 23.90
N PRO A 168 -19.27 -7.72 25.18
CA PRO A 168 -20.01 -6.98 26.22
C PRO A 168 -19.51 -5.53 26.30
N ASP A 169 -20.36 -4.65 26.81
CA ASP A 169 -20.04 -3.24 27.12
C ASP A 169 -19.80 -2.29 25.91
N THR A 170 -20.17 -2.71 24.70
CA THR A 170 -20.07 -1.85 23.51
C THR A 170 -21.11 -0.72 23.48
N GLY A 171 -22.18 -0.81 24.29
CA GLY A 171 -23.31 0.13 24.23
C GLY A 171 -24.25 -0.09 23.03
N TYR A 172 -23.98 -1.06 22.16
CA TYR A 172 -24.71 -1.31 20.91
C TYR A 172 -25.44 -2.67 20.88
N ALA A 173 -25.68 -3.29 22.03
CA ALA A 173 -26.36 -4.61 22.13
C ALA A 173 -27.76 -4.66 21.48
N SER A 174 -28.41 -3.50 21.31
CA SER A 174 -29.73 -3.40 20.64
C SER A 174 -29.65 -3.34 19.11
N VAL A 175 -28.47 -3.19 18.53
CA VAL A 175 -28.28 -3.12 17.08
C VAL A 175 -28.41 -4.51 16.49
N SER A 176 -29.20 -4.68 15.43
CA SER A 176 -29.49 -5.99 14.83
C SER A 176 -28.26 -6.70 14.24
N THR A 177 -27.15 -6.00 14.09
CA THR A 177 -25.86 -6.54 13.66
C THR A 177 -24.93 -6.92 14.83
N PHE A 178 -25.40 -6.78 16.07
CA PHE A 178 -24.64 -7.17 17.25
C PHE A 178 -24.43 -8.69 17.28
N GLY A 179 -23.18 -9.11 17.31
CA GLY A 179 -22.80 -10.52 17.42
C GLY A 179 -23.03 -11.38 16.17
N ILE A 180 -23.33 -10.79 15.00
CA ILE A 180 -23.55 -11.58 13.76
C ILE A 180 -22.28 -12.20 13.17
N MET A 181 -21.10 -11.81 13.68
CA MET A 181 -19.80 -12.37 13.32
C MET A 181 -19.03 -12.89 14.55
N ARG A 182 -19.75 -13.38 15.57
CA ARG A 182 -19.12 -13.86 16.82
C ARG A 182 -18.15 -15.02 16.63
N ASP A 183 -18.37 -15.83 15.61
CA ASP A 183 -17.56 -17.00 15.30
C ASP A 183 -16.37 -16.66 14.37
N THR A 184 -16.26 -15.41 13.92
CA THR A 184 -15.18 -14.96 13.08
C THR A 184 -14.05 -14.37 13.94
N GLU A 185 -12.82 -14.70 13.60
CA GLU A 185 -11.62 -14.18 14.27
C GLU A 185 -11.54 -12.65 14.14
N ARG A 186 -11.13 -11.96 15.23
CA ARG A 186 -11.01 -10.50 15.27
C ARG A 186 -10.09 -9.97 14.15
N ALA A 187 -8.95 -10.63 13.97
CA ALA A 187 -7.97 -10.25 12.94
C ALA A 187 -8.53 -10.38 11.52
N GLU A 188 -9.39 -11.37 11.28
CA GLU A 188 -10.05 -11.59 9.99
C GLU A 188 -11.04 -10.47 9.69
N ILE A 189 -11.89 -10.10 10.66
CA ILE A 189 -12.85 -8.99 10.50
C ILE A 189 -12.12 -7.68 10.20
N LEU A 190 -11.07 -7.35 10.95
CA LEU A 190 -10.28 -6.13 10.73
C LEU A 190 -9.61 -6.14 9.35
N THR A 191 -9.08 -7.28 8.92
CA THR A 191 -8.51 -7.43 7.57
C THR A 191 -9.54 -7.19 6.47
N GLU A 192 -10.75 -7.72 6.63
CA GLU A 192 -11.84 -7.52 5.67
C GLU A 192 -12.33 -6.07 5.65
N MET A 193 -12.38 -5.40 6.83
CA MET A 193 -12.70 -3.96 6.90
C MET A 193 -11.70 -3.09 6.15
N HIS A 194 -10.41 -3.40 6.21
CA HIS A 194 -9.38 -2.66 5.48
C HIS A 194 -9.45 -2.84 3.95
N ARG A 195 -10.15 -3.88 3.48
CA ARG A 195 -10.35 -4.15 2.05
C ARG A 195 -11.60 -3.48 1.46
N LEU A 196 -12.54 -3.05 2.34
CA LEU A 196 -13.79 -2.38 1.97
C LEU A 196 -13.64 -0.86 1.92
#